data_ffcdf669d1eb404d6b16ff068106b783
#
_entry.id   ffcdf669d1eb404d6b16ff068106b783
#
_cell.length_a   1.000
_cell.length_b   1.000
_cell.length_c   1.000
_cell.angle_alpha   90.00
_cell.angle_beta   90.00
_cell.angle_gamma   90.00
#
_symmetry.space_group_name_H-M   'P 1'
#
loop_
_entity.id
_entity.type
_entity.pdbx_description
1 polymer ?
#
loop_
_entity_poly.entity_id
_entity_poly.type
_entity_poly.pdbx_seq_one_letter_code
_entity_poly.pdbx_strand_id
1 'polypeptide(L)'
;MHAIRILSAAVPALLLAMAPAHAQVSEARLKELIKQAADASNQQITFSEPQNVNTTTTGPAVTLTLDQAVQFALDRNLDIRVQRLNPQLQDIALMSARAFYTPSLTTAVNQNSSVGTPSSQLQLSSGGRGVTQDRTVYNAGITQQVGWGGGTLAATLNNNRGESDSNNVLFNPQYNANWQFVYTQPLLRDFRIDNTRRTITVTKVNRDISDIQLRASMTNLVSNVKNAYWDYVFATLAVQVAQQSLELADKLVTDNQTRVEIGTMAPIDVVQAQAEQATRRQALVIAQNTKRTAELALKRLIVSGTEDSNWSATLDPVDRPDFQDDQVDLEAAIRRALAERTDVAIAKKNIENNATTVKYLRDQSLPIVDANVTYGLQGIGGTQIVRSSSGTLGSQIVNTVPGGINDAFSSLFQNRYPSWTVGVNVTYPVGTSTQDAAVARARIQLNQVEAQVKQIELQVATEVTNSAINLRNTAESVQAAQAARELSLRRLEAEQSKFEVGMSTNFQVVQAQRDLNDARNAELRAILNYQKARVEFERLQQTTLQQTNITIVNVGGGAGGGGQ
;
A
#
# COMPACT_ATOMS: atom_id res chain seq x y z
N MET A 1 41.74 38.13 -6.65
CA MET A 1 40.29 38.41 -6.60
C MET A 1 39.79 38.98 -7.94
N HIS A 2 39.73 38.20 -9.02
CA HIS A 2 39.11 38.64 -10.30
C HIS A 2 38.93 37.42 -11.22
N ALA A 3 38.18 36.38 -10.80
CA ALA A 3 37.98 35.19 -11.59
C ALA A 3 36.54 34.57 -11.45
N ILE A 4 35.51 35.38 -11.17
CA ILE A 4 34.13 34.90 -11.00
C ILE A 4 33.13 35.65 -11.92
N ARG A 5 33.48 36.05 -13.11
CA ARG A 5 32.53 36.76 -13.99
C ARG A 5 32.44 36.31 -15.44
N ILE A 6 32.82 35.09 -15.80
CA ILE A 6 32.66 34.59 -17.20
C ILE A 6 32.05 33.17 -17.21
N LEU A 7 30.98 32.91 -16.51
CA LEU A 7 30.31 31.61 -16.57
C LEU A 7 28.78 31.70 -16.75
N SER A 8 28.21 32.79 -17.26
CA SER A 8 26.76 32.96 -17.32
C SER A 8 26.12 33.08 -18.71
N ALA A 9 26.83 32.78 -19.80
CA ALA A 9 26.28 33.09 -21.12
C ALA A 9 26.28 31.98 -22.19
N ALA A 10 26.52 30.72 -21.88
CA ALA A 10 26.61 29.67 -22.94
C ALA A 10 25.75 28.42 -22.75
N VAL A 11 24.73 28.41 -21.91
CA VAL A 11 23.90 27.19 -21.67
C VAL A 11 22.46 27.24 -22.16
N PRO A 12 21.87 28.34 -22.66
CA PRO A 12 20.42 28.27 -22.97
C PRO A 12 20.01 27.83 -24.39
N ALA A 13 20.90 27.39 -25.28
CA ALA A 13 20.51 27.20 -26.69
C ALA A 13 20.31 25.75 -27.17
N LEU A 14 20.46 24.72 -26.33
CA LEU A 14 20.31 23.31 -26.77
C LEU A 14 19.11 22.57 -26.19
N LEU A 15 18.17 23.25 -25.55
CA LEU A 15 16.98 22.61 -24.89
C LEU A 15 15.69 22.67 -25.71
N LEU A 16 15.72 23.03 -26.98
CA LEU A 16 14.49 23.37 -27.74
C LEU A 16 14.13 22.47 -28.91
N ALA A 17 14.61 21.23 -28.98
CA ALA A 17 14.19 20.33 -30.08
C ALA A 17 14.09 18.86 -29.68
N MET A 18 13.41 18.49 -28.58
CA MET A 18 12.91 17.13 -28.40
C MET A 18 11.52 17.19 -27.79
N ALA A 19 10.48 17.09 -28.64
CA ALA A 19 9.12 16.91 -28.21
C ALA A 19 8.99 15.55 -27.49
N PRO A 20 8.44 15.49 -26.27
CA PRO A 20 8.24 14.23 -25.57
C PRO A 20 7.02 13.51 -26.15
N ALA A 21 7.25 12.34 -26.74
CA ALA A 21 6.16 11.43 -27.07
C ALA A 21 5.56 10.83 -25.79
N HIS A 22 4.36 11.27 -25.47
CA HIS A 22 3.28 10.61 -24.72
C HIS A 22 3.60 9.59 -23.62
N ALA A 23 3.70 10.05 -22.40
CA ALA A 23 3.10 9.54 -21.15
C ALA A 23 3.58 10.38 -19.95
N GLN A 24 3.36 11.67 -19.99
CA GLN A 24 3.56 12.54 -18.83
C GLN A 24 2.32 12.45 -17.92
N VAL A 25 2.48 11.79 -16.76
CA VAL A 25 1.75 12.29 -15.60
C VAL A 25 2.26 13.70 -15.42
N SER A 26 1.42 14.70 -15.58
CA SER A 26 1.84 16.10 -15.59
C SER A 26 2.61 16.43 -14.32
N GLU A 27 3.68 17.22 -14.42
CA GLU A 27 4.42 17.73 -13.24
C GLU A 27 3.49 18.38 -12.21
N ALA A 28 2.35 18.91 -12.66
CA ALA A 28 1.29 19.42 -11.82
C ALA A 28 0.69 18.33 -10.92
N ARG A 29 0.48 17.12 -11.45
CA ARG A 29 -0.04 15.99 -10.67
C ARG A 29 0.99 15.45 -9.67
N LEU A 30 2.28 15.43 -10.05
CA LEU A 30 3.37 15.06 -9.14
C LEU A 30 3.48 16.07 -7.99
N LYS A 31 3.46 17.36 -8.31
CA LYS A 31 3.49 18.44 -7.30
C LYS A 31 2.25 18.39 -6.40
N GLU A 32 1.10 18.08 -6.96
CA GLU A 32 -0.15 17.92 -6.19
C GLU A 32 -0.09 16.70 -5.25
N LEU A 33 0.43 15.54 -5.69
CA LEU A 33 0.61 14.36 -4.85
C LEU A 33 1.66 14.58 -3.75
N ILE A 34 2.77 15.26 -4.08
CA ILE A 34 3.79 15.64 -3.09
C ILE A 34 3.20 16.63 -2.08
N LYS A 35 2.39 17.59 -2.54
CA LYS A 35 1.71 18.55 -1.67
C LYS A 35 0.65 17.85 -0.80
N GLN A 36 -0.15 16.94 -1.36
CA GLN A 36 -1.11 16.14 -0.59
C GLN A 36 -0.42 15.25 0.46
N ALA A 37 0.72 14.64 0.12
CA ALA A 37 1.52 13.87 1.07
C ALA A 37 2.15 14.75 2.16
N ALA A 38 2.64 15.95 1.80
CA ALA A 38 3.19 16.91 2.74
C ALA A 38 2.10 17.52 3.64
N ASP A 39 0.92 17.84 3.09
CA ASP A 39 -0.23 18.37 3.85
C ASP A 39 -0.81 17.29 4.78
N ALA A 40 -0.81 16.02 4.37
CA ALA A 40 -1.18 14.89 5.24
C ALA A 40 -0.13 14.64 6.35
N SER A 41 1.14 14.93 6.10
CA SER A 41 2.23 14.85 7.09
C SER A 41 2.24 16.04 8.05
N ASN A 42 1.80 17.22 7.59
CA ASN A 42 1.74 18.45 8.39
C ASN A 42 0.44 18.60 9.23
N GLN A 43 -0.51 17.68 9.13
CA GLN A 43 -1.52 17.53 10.18
C GLN A 43 -0.79 17.02 11.43
N GLN A 44 -0.25 17.93 12.21
CA GLN A 44 0.26 17.67 13.54
C GLN A 44 -0.82 16.93 14.32
N ILE A 45 -0.53 15.68 14.68
CA ILE A 45 -1.26 14.99 15.73
C ILE A 45 -0.90 15.72 17.01
N THR A 46 -1.65 16.76 17.34
CA THR A 46 -1.59 17.37 18.67
C THR A 46 -2.19 16.36 19.63
N PHE A 47 -1.32 15.67 20.36
CA PHE A 47 -1.75 14.92 21.53
C PHE A 47 -2.19 15.95 22.59
N SER A 48 -3.49 16.19 22.69
CA SER A 48 -4.04 16.89 23.83
C SER A 48 -3.82 16.04 25.08
N GLU A 49 -3.27 16.62 26.14
CA GLU A 49 -3.17 15.95 27.45
C GLU A 49 -4.51 15.34 27.84
N PRO A 50 -4.50 14.14 28.48
CA PRO A 50 -5.74 13.49 28.89
C PRO A 50 -6.47 14.38 29.91
N GLN A 51 -7.51 15.06 29.45
CA GLN A 51 -8.44 15.72 30.36
C GLN A 51 -9.11 14.65 31.22
N ASN A 52 -9.20 14.90 32.52
CA ASN A 52 -9.92 14.08 33.49
C ASN A 52 -11.30 13.72 32.94
N VAL A 53 -11.45 12.48 32.50
CA VAL A 53 -12.72 11.96 31.98
C VAL A 53 -13.64 11.74 33.17
N ASN A 54 -14.44 12.73 33.52
CA ASN A 54 -15.63 12.53 34.34
C ASN A 54 -16.56 11.54 33.60
N THR A 55 -16.68 10.33 34.13
CA THR A 55 -17.40 9.19 33.57
C THR A 55 -18.94 9.30 33.58
N THR A 56 -19.49 10.47 33.52
CA THR A 56 -20.91 10.69 33.26
C THR A 56 -21.09 11.18 31.83
N THR A 57 -21.14 10.23 30.91
CA THR A 57 -21.51 10.46 29.50
C THR A 57 -22.99 10.86 29.42
N THR A 58 -23.27 12.13 29.56
CA THR A 58 -24.58 12.75 29.26
C THR A 58 -24.44 13.50 27.92
N GLY A 59 -23.96 12.82 26.90
CA GLY A 59 -24.01 13.34 25.52
C GLY A 59 -25.40 13.13 24.92
N PRO A 60 -25.78 13.88 23.87
CA PRO A 60 -27.05 13.66 23.18
C PRO A 60 -27.09 12.21 22.66
N ALA A 61 -28.24 11.54 22.82
CA ALA A 61 -28.46 10.21 22.27
C ALA A 61 -28.53 10.31 20.74
N VAL A 62 -27.66 9.57 20.07
CA VAL A 62 -27.63 9.49 18.61
C VAL A 62 -28.21 8.14 18.21
N THR A 63 -29.31 8.17 17.48
CA THR A 63 -29.89 6.96 16.87
C THR A 63 -28.97 6.45 15.79
N LEU A 64 -28.66 5.15 15.81
CA LEU A 64 -27.70 4.52 14.89
C LEU A 64 -28.32 3.27 14.28
N THR A 65 -28.38 3.22 12.94
CA THR A 65 -28.70 2.03 12.19
C THR A 65 -27.44 1.28 11.77
N LEU A 66 -27.55 0.00 11.44
CA LEU A 66 -26.44 -0.82 10.95
C LEU A 66 -25.78 -0.20 9.70
N ASP A 67 -26.59 0.28 8.74
CA ASP A 67 -26.09 0.89 7.52
C ASP A 67 -25.34 2.19 7.79
N GLN A 68 -25.85 3.03 8.71
CA GLN A 68 -25.16 4.25 9.14
C GLN A 68 -23.84 3.93 9.84
N ALA A 69 -23.79 2.91 10.69
CA ALA A 69 -22.58 2.48 11.36
C ALA A 69 -21.51 2.02 10.33
N VAL A 70 -21.92 1.29 9.31
CA VAL A 70 -21.03 0.86 8.21
C VAL A 70 -20.52 2.06 7.40
N GLN A 71 -21.39 3.01 7.06
CA GLN A 71 -21.00 4.24 6.35
C GLN A 71 -20.00 5.07 7.16
N PHE A 72 -20.28 5.31 8.43
CA PHE A 72 -19.35 6.04 9.30
C PHE A 72 -17.98 5.35 9.40
N ALA A 73 -17.98 4.03 9.51
CA ALA A 73 -16.73 3.28 9.56
C ALA A 73 -15.93 3.41 8.25
N LEU A 74 -16.55 3.30 7.09
CA LEU A 74 -15.85 3.40 5.80
C LEU A 74 -15.31 4.82 5.53
N ASP A 75 -16.01 5.85 6.03
CA ASP A 75 -15.62 7.24 5.83
C ASP A 75 -14.60 7.74 6.86
N ARG A 76 -14.71 7.30 8.10
CA ARG A 76 -14.00 7.89 9.24
C ARG A 76 -12.93 7.00 9.83
N ASN A 77 -12.98 5.68 9.61
CA ASN A 77 -12.02 4.75 10.22
C ASN A 77 -10.59 5.04 9.78
N LEU A 78 -9.69 5.20 10.76
CA LEU A 78 -8.29 5.55 10.54
C LEU A 78 -7.50 4.44 9.83
N ASP A 79 -7.81 3.16 10.11
CA ASP A 79 -7.12 2.05 9.48
C ASP A 79 -7.39 2.03 7.96
N ILE A 80 -8.63 2.29 7.54
CA ILE A 80 -8.98 2.39 6.11
C ILE A 80 -8.32 3.62 5.47
N ARG A 81 -8.23 4.74 6.19
CA ARG A 81 -7.52 5.93 5.67
C ARG A 81 -6.06 5.62 5.40
N VAL A 82 -5.40 4.89 6.30
CA VAL A 82 -4.01 4.42 6.08
C VAL A 82 -3.94 3.45 4.89
N GLN A 83 -4.84 2.47 4.81
CA GLN A 83 -4.85 1.50 3.71
C GLN A 83 -5.10 2.14 2.33
N ARG A 84 -5.88 3.23 2.26
CA ARG A 84 -6.09 4.01 1.02
C ARG A 84 -4.82 4.68 0.49
N LEU A 85 -3.78 4.87 1.32
CA LEU A 85 -2.49 5.42 0.89
C LEU A 85 -1.60 4.39 0.19
N ASN A 86 -1.80 3.08 0.44
CA ASN A 86 -0.97 2.03 -0.14
C ASN A 86 -1.01 1.99 -1.68
N PRO A 87 -2.17 2.05 -2.37
CA PRO A 87 -2.21 2.17 -3.82
C PRO A 87 -1.47 3.41 -4.34
N GLN A 88 -1.56 4.55 -3.63
CA GLN A 88 -0.85 5.78 -4.01
C GLN A 88 0.67 5.62 -3.91
N LEU A 89 1.17 4.90 -2.88
CA LEU A 89 2.59 4.56 -2.78
C LEU A 89 3.04 3.69 -3.96
N GLN A 90 2.20 2.76 -4.42
CA GLN A 90 2.50 1.95 -5.61
C GLN A 90 2.47 2.78 -6.90
N ASP A 91 1.58 3.77 -7.01
CA ASP A 91 1.57 4.71 -8.13
C ASP A 91 2.86 5.55 -8.18
N ILE A 92 3.36 6.00 -7.02
CA ILE A 92 4.67 6.70 -6.92
C ILE A 92 5.82 5.76 -7.30
N ALA A 93 5.80 4.50 -6.84
CA ALA A 93 6.79 3.50 -7.22
C ALA A 93 6.78 3.23 -8.74
N LEU A 94 5.60 3.19 -9.37
CA LEU A 94 5.46 3.07 -10.81
C LEU A 94 6.00 4.28 -11.56
N MET A 95 5.77 5.50 -11.06
CA MET A 95 6.37 6.72 -11.62
C MET A 95 7.90 6.69 -11.51
N SER A 96 8.42 6.29 -10.34
CA SER A 96 9.87 6.13 -10.12
C SER A 96 10.48 5.11 -11.10
N ALA A 97 9.82 3.98 -11.31
CA ALA A 97 10.28 2.97 -12.27
C ALA A 97 10.27 3.49 -13.73
N ARG A 98 9.28 4.32 -14.09
CA ARG A 98 9.21 4.95 -15.43
C ARG A 98 10.21 6.10 -15.60
N ALA A 99 10.60 6.77 -14.51
CA ALA A 99 11.60 7.85 -14.53
C ALA A 99 12.97 7.38 -15.03
N PHE A 100 13.22 6.06 -15.04
CA PHE A 100 14.42 5.47 -15.65
C PHE A 100 14.57 5.80 -17.15
N TYR A 101 13.47 6.05 -17.85
CA TYR A 101 13.47 6.45 -19.26
C TYR A 101 13.60 7.96 -19.46
N THR A 102 13.63 8.76 -18.39
CA THR A 102 13.87 10.21 -18.53
C THR A 102 15.35 10.47 -18.78
N PRO A 103 15.69 11.44 -19.64
CA PRO A 103 17.07 11.79 -19.87
C PRO A 103 17.74 12.30 -18.59
N SER A 104 18.95 11.81 -18.31
CA SER A 104 19.80 12.29 -17.23
C SER A 104 20.90 13.19 -17.76
N LEU A 105 21.04 14.38 -17.18
CA LEU A 105 22.14 15.31 -17.46
C LEU A 105 23.22 15.15 -16.41
N THR A 106 24.45 14.91 -16.85
CA THR A 106 25.63 14.87 -15.99
C THR A 106 26.59 15.98 -16.38
N THR A 107 27.13 16.69 -15.41
CA THR A 107 28.15 17.73 -15.65
C THR A 107 29.29 17.52 -14.67
N ALA A 108 30.53 17.73 -15.14
CA ALA A 108 31.70 17.66 -14.30
C ALA A 108 32.73 18.74 -14.70
N VAL A 109 33.26 19.41 -13.71
CA VAL A 109 34.38 20.35 -13.90
C VAL A 109 35.50 19.93 -12.96
N ASN A 110 36.66 19.59 -13.53
CA ASN A 110 37.79 19.12 -12.77
C ASN A 110 39.04 19.88 -13.21
N GLN A 111 39.88 20.24 -12.26
CA GLN A 111 41.22 20.76 -12.52
C GLN A 111 42.24 19.79 -11.96
N ASN A 112 43.21 19.41 -12.79
CA ASN A 112 44.31 18.54 -12.42
C ASN A 112 45.61 19.22 -12.80
N SER A 113 46.55 19.25 -11.88
CA SER A 113 47.94 19.68 -12.11
C SER A 113 48.85 18.51 -11.76
N SER A 114 49.71 18.14 -12.67
CA SER A 114 50.65 17.04 -12.48
C SER A 114 52.01 17.35 -13.05
N VAL A 115 53.04 16.93 -12.34
CA VAL A 115 54.43 16.99 -12.83
C VAL A 115 54.87 15.59 -13.18
N GLY A 116 55.05 15.34 -14.47
CA GLY A 116 55.49 14.04 -14.97
C GLY A 116 56.96 13.77 -14.65
N THR A 117 57.30 12.57 -14.21
CA THR A 117 58.69 12.12 -14.06
C THR A 117 59.29 11.92 -15.47
N PRO A 118 60.39 12.63 -15.79
CA PRO A 118 60.96 12.52 -17.13
C PRO A 118 61.61 11.15 -17.35
N SER A 119 61.21 10.46 -18.40
CA SER A 119 61.80 9.19 -18.85
C SER A 119 62.65 9.35 -20.13
N SER A 120 62.65 10.54 -20.70
CA SER A 120 63.48 10.87 -21.86
C SER A 120 63.86 12.38 -21.88
N GLN A 121 64.87 12.77 -22.63
CA GLN A 121 65.25 14.20 -22.80
C GLN A 121 64.12 15.06 -23.39
N LEU A 122 63.20 14.45 -24.17
CA LEU A 122 62.01 15.11 -24.72
C LEU A 122 60.94 15.45 -23.67
N GLN A 123 61.00 14.79 -22.53
CA GLN A 123 60.07 15.00 -21.41
C GLN A 123 60.63 15.95 -20.34
N LEU A 124 61.77 16.57 -20.63
CA LEU A 124 62.29 17.64 -19.77
C LEU A 124 61.63 18.96 -20.14
N SER A 125 61.25 19.75 -19.14
CA SER A 125 60.88 21.13 -19.31
C SER A 125 62.09 21.99 -19.66
N SER A 126 61.89 23.23 -20.10
CA SER A 126 62.98 24.18 -20.39
C SER A 126 63.91 24.41 -19.20
N GLY A 127 63.54 24.07 -17.99
CA GLY A 127 64.36 24.14 -16.77
C GLY A 127 65.02 22.83 -16.35
N GLY A 128 65.00 21.76 -17.16
CA GLY A 128 65.60 20.45 -16.85
C GLY A 128 64.84 19.61 -15.81
N ARG A 129 63.63 20.01 -15.47
CA ARG A 129 62.74 19.30 -14.54
C ARG A 129 61.68 18.51 -15.32
N GLY A 130 60.88 17.69 -14.64
CA GLY A 130 59.71 17.02 -15.25
C GLY A 130 58.71 18.03 -15.81
N VAL A 131 57.96 17.60 -16.83
CA VAL A 131 56.97 18.44 -17.51
C VAL A 131 55.76 18.62 -16.60
N THR A 132 55.42 19.88 -16.30
CA THR A 132 54.18 20.27 -15.65
C THR A 132 53.03 20.25 -16.66
N GLN A 133 51.95 19.62 -16.32
CA GLN A 133 50.71 19.61 -17.09
C GLN A 133 49.55 20.05 -16.23
N ASP A 134 48.99 21.19 -16.56
CA ASP A 134 47.78 21.71 -15.96
C ASP A 134 46.62 21.47 -16.91
N ARG A 135 45.62 20.73 -16.43
CA ARG A 135 44.46 20.36 -17.25
C ARG A 135 43.18 20.72 -16.53
N THR A 136 42.37 21.56 -17.13
CA THR A 136 41.00 21.82 -16.72
C THR A 136 40.07 21.10 -17.67
N VAL A 137 39.18 20.25 -17.10
CA VAL A 137 38.22 19.44 -17.84
C VAL A 137 36.82 19.93 -17.49
N TYR A 138 36.00 20.17 -18.50
CA TYR A 138 34.61 20.54 -18.35
C TYR A 138 33.78 19.68 -19.28
N ASN A 139 33.05 18.77 -18.67
CA ASN A 139 32.26 17.78 -19.37
C ASN A 139 30.78 18.00 -19.12
N ALA A 140 29.97 17.68 -20.13
CA ALA A 140 28.52 17.55 -20.01
C ALA A 140 28.11 16.30 -20.77
N GLY A 141 27.12 15.57 -20.24
CA GLY A 141 26.61 14.38 -20.90
C GLY A 141 25.11 14.25 -20.67
N ILE A 142 24.41 13.78 -21.68
CA ILE A 142 23.02 13.39 -21.60
C ILE A 142 22.95 11.90 -21.94
N THR A 143 22.33 11.13 -21.04
CA THR A 143 22.08 9.70 -21.27
C THR A 143 20.59 9.45 -21.14
N GLN A 144 20.04 8.72 -22.10
CA GLN A 144 18.63 8.34 -22.12
C GLN A 144 18.48 6.87 -22.47
N GLN A 145 17.72 6.16 -21.65
CA GLN A 145 17.26 4.81 -21.98
C GLN A 145 16.03 4.91 -22.90
N VAL A 146 16.03 4.11 -23.96
CA VAL A 146 14.92 4.06 -24.93
C VAL A 146 13.95 2.96 -24.49
N GLY A 147 12.70 3.29 -24.25
CA GLY A 147 11.68 2.33 -23.80
C GLY A 147 11.37 1.23 -24.83
N TRP A 148 11.62 1.49 -26.12
CA TRP A 148 11.53 0.50 -27.18
C TRP A 148 12.84 -0.23 -27.38
N GLY A 149 12.81 -1.57 -27.35
CA GLY A 149 13.98 -2.39 -27.65
C GLY A 149 15.12 -2.34 -26.62
N GLY A 150 15.00 -1.59 -25.50
CA GLY A 150 16.02 -1.51 -24.45
C GLY A 150 17.29 -0.76 -24.86
N GLY A 151 17.25 0.04 -25.94
CA GLY A 151 18.41 0.81 -26.42
C GLY A 151 18.81 1.94 -25.48
N THR A 152 20.07 2.39 -25.58
CA THR A 152 20.62 3.52 -24.81
C THR A 152 21.19 4.54 -25.76
N LEU A 153 20.78 5.81 -25.62
CA LEU A 153 21.34 6.96 -26.30
C LEU A 153 22.19 7.75 -25.32
N ALA A 154 23.43 8.06 -25.68
CA ALA A 154 24.33 8.92 -24.92
C ALA A 154 24.93 9.99 -25.83
N ALA A 155 24.89 11.23 -25.39
CA ALA A 155 25.62 12.34 -25.99
C ALA A 155 26.57 12.90 -24.93
N THR A 156 27.88 12.83 -25.18
CA THR A 156 28.90 13.31 -24.26
C THR A 156 29.72 14.43 -24.90
N LEU A 157 29.89 15.52 -24.18
CA LEU A 157 30.61 16.68 -24.55
C LEU A 157 31.83 16.80 -23.62
N ASN A 158 32.98 16.31 -24.06
CA ASN A 158 34.19 16.25 -23.28
C ASN A 158 35.12 17.37 -23.78
N ASN A 159 35.26 18.41 -23.00
CA ASN A 159 36.10 19.55 -23.35
C ASN A 159 37.21 19.71 -22.30
N ASN A 160 38.41 20.07 -22.76
CA ASN A 160 39.48 20.36 -21.84
C ASN A 160 40.35 21.50 -22.35
N ARG A 161 40.92 22.23 -21.39
CA ARG A 161 42.00 23.17 -21.57
C ARG A 161 43.22 22.58 -20.91
N GLY A 162 44.31 22.46 -21.67
CA GLY A 162 45.59 21.98 -21.18
C GLY A 162 46.70 23.02 -21.35
N GLU A 163 47.49 23.21 -20.34
CA GLU A 163 48.75 23.99 -20.38
C GLU A 163 49.91 23.05 -20.06
N SER A 164 50.99 23.21 -20.75
CA SER A 164 52.19 22.40 -20.52
C SER A 164 53.45 23.20 -20.73
N ASP A 165 54.43 23.00 -19.86
CA ASP A 165 55.76 23.59 -19.99
C ASP A 165 56.73 22.73 -20.83
N SER A 166 56.18 21.71 -21.54
CA SER A 166 56.96 20.88 -22.46
C SER A 166 57.47 21.66 -23.67
N ASN A 167 58.69 21.38 -24.02
CA ASN A 167 59.33 22.00 -25.20
C ASN A 167 58.76 21.51 -26.54
N ASN A 168 57.87 20.53 -26.57
CA ASN A 168 57.35 19.88 -27.79
C ASN A 168 55.84 20.03 -27.99
N VAL A 169 55.23 21.08 -27.42
CA VAL A 169 53.78 21.33 -27.62
C VAL A 169 53.55 22.14 -28.88
N LEU A 170 52.47 21.80 -29.61
CA LEU A 170 51.99 22.51 -30.79
C LEU A 170 51.08 23.69 -30.42
N PHE A 171 50.27 23.49 -29.38
CA PHE A 171 49.38 24.53 -28.84
C PHE A 171 49.62 24.68 -27.33
N ASN A 172 49.66 25.94 -26.83
CA ASN A 172 49.76 26.24 -25.40
C ASN A 172 49.18 27.61 -25.07
N PRO A 173 48.03 27.74 -24.36
CA PRO A 173 47.15 26.64 -23.95
C PRO A 173 46.52 25.90 -25.12
N GLN A 174 46.28 24.60 -24.97
CA GLN A 174 45.57 23.75 -25.92
C GLN A 174 44.14 23.58 -25.45
N TYR A 175 43.18 23.80 -26.33
CA TYR A 175 41.76 23.54 -26.12
C TYR A 175 41.36 22.34 -27.00
N ASN A 176 40.79 21.33 -26.38
CA ASN A 176 40.22 20.19 -27.09
C ASN A 176 38.73 20.14 -26.81
N ALA A 177 37.91 20.02 -27.85
CA ALA A 177 36.49 19.76 -27.78
C ALA A 177 36.27 18.39 -28.43
N ASN A 178 35.70 17.44 -27.67
CA ASN A 178 35.40 16.12 -28.16
C ASN A 178 33.93 15.80 -27.83
N TRP A 179 33.10 15.77 -28.84
CA TRP A 179 31.69 15.48 -28.73
C TRP A 179 31.45 14.12 -29.34
N GLN A 180 30.76 13.26 -28.55
CA GLN A 180 30.50 11.88 -28.95
C GLN A 180 29.03 11.54 -28.75
N PHE A 181 28.42 10.98 -29.77
CA PHE A 181 27.09 10.44 -29.77
C PHE A 181 27.18 8.92 -29.88
N VAL A 182 26.60 8.22 -28.91
CA VAL A 182 26.63 6.76 -28.85
C VAL A 182 25.20 6.25 -28.77
N TYR A 183 24.86 5.34 -29.68
CA TYR A 183 23.62 4.57 -29.59
C TYR A 183 23.96 3.10 -29.49
N THR A 184 23.47 2.45 -28.43
CA THR A 184 23.62 1.02 -28.21
C THR A 184 22.25 0.38 -28.24
N GLN A 185 22.04 -0.60 -29.12
CA GLN A 185 20.80 -1.32 -29.28
C GLN A 185 21.01 -2.81 -29.00
N PRO A 186 20.45 -3.36 -27.92
CA PRO A 186 20.36 -4.81 -27.75
C PRO A 186 19.53 -5.44 -28.86
N LEU A 187 19.99 -6.55 -29.43
CA LEU A 187 19.30 -7.24 -30.53
C LEU A 187 18.63 -8.55 -30.09
N LEU A 188 19.15 -9.21 -29.05
CA LEU A 188 18.59 -10.46 -28.51
C LEU A 188 18.22 -10.29 -27.04
N ARG A 189 19.20 -10.40 -26.13
CA ARG A 189 19.04 -10.20 -24.70
C ARG A 189 18.64 -8.74 -24.44
N ASP A 190 17.68 -8.50 -23.53
CA ASP A 190 17.14 -7.18 -23.18
C ASP A 190 16.36 -6.45 -24.31
N PHE A 191 16.21 -7.08 -25.49
CA PHE A 191 15.41 -6.51 -26.58
C PHE A 191 13.92 -6.56 -26.29
N ARG A 192 13.39 -7.73 -25.88
CA ARG A 192 11.95 -7.93 -25.63
C ARG A 192 11.55 -7.48 -24.23
N ILE A 193 12.35 -7.84 -23.24
CA ILE A 193 12.13 -7.52 -21.83
C ILE A 193 13.47 -7.32 -21.14
N ASP A 194 13.69 -6.14 -20.61
CA ASP A 194 14.82 -5.80 -19.75
C ASP A 194 14.38 -5.68 -18.29
N ASN A 195 15.32 -5.42 -17.39
CA ASN A 195 15.04 -5.26 -15.97
C ASN A 195 14.06 -4.12 -15.67
N THR A 196 14.14 -3.00 -16.41
CA THR A 196 13.27 -1.84 -16.21
C THR A 196 11.82 -2.16 -16.62
N ARG A 197 11.62 -2.79 -17.79
CA ARG A 197 10.29 -3.20 -18.26
C ARG A 197 9.69 -4.29 -17.36
N ARG A 198 10.52 -5.25 -16.88
CA ARG A 198 10.08 -6.20 -15.85
C ARG A 198 9.62 -5.48 -14.59
N THR A 199 10.45 -4.57 -14.06
CA THR A 199 10.13 -3.82 -12.83
C THR A 199 8.84 -3.02 -13.00
N ILE A 200 8.65 -2.32 -14.12
CA ILE A 200 7.40 -1.60 -14.41
C ILE A 200 6.20 -2.56 -14.43
N THR A 201 6.33 -3.73 -15.09
CA THR A 201 5.24 -4.71 -15.17
C THR A 201 4.90 -5.27 -13.79
N VAL A 202 5.91 -5.67 -13.01
CA VAL A 202 5.73 -6.18 -11.64
C VAL A 202 5.11 -5.11 -10.72
N THR A 203 5.57 -3.84 -10.84
CA THR A 203 5.01 -2.74 -10.05
C THR A 203 3.55 -2.46 -10.41
N LYS A 204 3.15 -2.57 -11.69
CA LYS A 204 1.74 -2.49 -12.10
C LYS A 204 0.89 -3.57 -11.44
N VAL A 205 1.37 -4.83 -11.48
CA VAL A 205 0.68 -5.95 -10.83
C VAL A 205 0.61 -5.74 -9.30
N ASN A 206 1.68 -5.24 -8.69
CA ASN A 206 1.69 -4.92 -7.25
C ASN A 206 0.71 -3.78 -6.91
N ARG A 207 0.54 -2.80 -7.79
CA ARG A 207 -0.49 -1.77 -7.65
C ARG A 207 -1.89 -2.38 -7.66
N ASP A 208 -2.18 -3.30 -8.62
CA ASP A 208 -3.45 -4.04 -8.67
C ASP A 208 -3.66 -4.87 -7.40
N ILE A 209 -2.61 -5.54 -6.90
CA ILE A 209 -2.64 -6.28 -5.61
C ILE A 209 -3.00 -5.34 -4.47
N SER A 210 -2.43 -4.13 -4.43
CA SER A 210 -2.72 -3.14 -3.40
C SER A 210 -4.18 -2.68 -3.41
N ASP A 211 -4.79 -2.51 -4.60
CA ASP A 211 -6.22 -2.22 -4.74
C ASP A 211 -7.10 -3.39 -4.21
N ILE A 212 -6.69 -4.63 -4.50
CA ILE A 212 -7.39 -5.82 -4.00
C ILE A 212 -7.26 -5.91 -2.47
N GLN A 213 -6.08 -5.62 -1.91
CA GLN A 213 -5.85 -5.59 -0.46
C GLN A 213 -6.68 -4.51 0.24
N LEU A 214 -6.82 -3.33 -0.37
CA LEU A 214 -7.73 -2.29 0.13
C LEU A 214 -9.17 -2.80 0.20
N ARG A 215 -9.66 -3.48 -0.86
CA ARG A 215 -10.99 -4.10 -0.87
C ARG A 215 -11.14 -5.13 0.23
N ALA A 216 -10.14 -6.00 0.44
CA ALA A 216 -10.13 -6.98 1.52
C ALA A 216 -10.23 -6.30 2.90
N SER A 217 -9.47 -5.22 3.12
CA SER A 217 -9.49 -4.46 4.37
C SER A 217 -10.85 -3.81 4.61
N MET A 218 -11.49 -3.26 3.56
CA MET A 218 -12.84 -2.69 3.65
C MET A 218 -13.88 -3.77 3.99
N THR A 219 -13.83 -4.95 3.35
CA THR A 219 -14.73 -6.06 3.64
C THR A 219 -14.59 -6.54 5.10
N ASN A 220 -13.35 -6.68 5.57
CA ASN A 220 -13.08 -7.06 6.96
C ASN A 220 -13.56 -5.99 7.96
N LEU A 221 -13.34 -4.70 7.66
CA LEU A 221 -13.86 -3.62 8.50
C LEU A 221 -15.39 -3.67 8.59
N VAL A 222 -16.10 -3.80 7.45
CA VAL A 222 -17.56 -3.87 7.44
C VAL A 222 -18.06 -5.04 8.26
N SER A 223 -17.42 -6.23 8.14
CA SER A 223 -17.77 -7.39 8.96
C SER A 223 -17.53 -7.15 10.45
N ASN A 224 -16.41 -6.51 10.81
CA ASN A 224 -16.12 -6.17 12.20
C ASN A 224 -17.12 -5.15 12.77
N VAL A 225 -17.53 -4.17 11.96
CA VAL A 225 -18.54 -3.18 12.35
C VAL A 225 -19.91 -3.86 12.53
N LYS A 226 -20.34 -4.71 11.60
CA LYS A 226 -21.58 -5.48 11.72
C LYS A 226 -21.58 -6.33 13.00
N ASN A 227 -20.47 -7.02 13.29
CA ASN A 227 -20.34 -7.83 14.49
C ASN A 227 -20.38 -6.98 15.78
N ALA A 228 -19.63 -5.87 15.83
CA ALA A 228 -19.63 -4.96 16.97
C ALA A 228 -20.98 -4.27 17.18
N TYR A 229 -21.69 -3.94 16.09
CA TYR A 229 -23.04 -3.38 16.14
C TYR A 229 -24.02 -4.38 16.76
N TRP A 230 -24.01 -5.65 16.30
CA TRP A 230 -24.85 -6.69 16.88
C TRP A 230 -24.51 -6.98 18.33
N ASP A 231 -23.21 -6.99 18.70
CA ASP A 231 -22.80 -7.13 20.10
C ASP A 231 -23.38 -6.01 20.97
N TYR A 232 -23.40 -4.78 20.47
CA TYR A 232 -23.98 -3.63 21.18
C TYR A 232 -25.51 -3.73 21.27
N VAL A 233 -26.21 -4.09 20.18
CA VAL A 233 -27.67 -4.34 20.18
C VAL A 233 -28.04 -5.39 21.24
N PHE A 234 -27.34 -6.53 21.25
CA PHE A 234 -27.61 -7.60 22.21
C PHE A 234 -27.26 -7.23 23.63
N ALA A 235 -26.18 -6.50 23.86
CA ALA A 235 -25.86 -5.98 25.18
C ALA A 235 -26.96 -5.02 25.68
N THR A 236 -27.56 -4.22 24.80
CA THR A 236 -28.69 -3.35 25.12
C THR A 236 -29.94 -4.14 25.48
N LEU A 237 -30.26 -5.20 24.70
CA LEU A 237 -31.38 -6.09 25.00
C LEU A 237 -31.16 -6.88 26.29
N ALA A 238 -29.92 -7.32 26.57
CA ALA A 238 -29.58 -7.99 27.83
C ALA A 238 -29.80 -7.12 29.06
N VAL A 239 -29.52 -5.80 28.96
CA VAL A 239 -29.87 -4.84 30.03
C VAL A 239 -31.37 -4.80 30.25
N GLN A 240 -32.19 -4.78 29.18
CA GLN A 240 -33.66 -4.79 29.30
C GLN A 240 -34.15 -6.08 29.99
N VAL A 241 -33.60 -7.24 29.59
CA VAL A 241 -33.95 -8.53 30.22
C VAL A 241 -33.56 -8.55 31.71
N ALA A 242 -32.35 -8.04 32.05
CA ALA A 242 -31.88 -7.99 33.44
C ALA A 242 -32.77 -7.03 34.27
N GLN A 243 -33.21 -5.93 33.70
CA GLN A 243 -34.09 -4.96 34.37
C GLN A 243 -35.46 -5.52 34.64
N GLN A 244 -36.05 -6.19 33.65
CA GLN A 244 -37.33 -6.92 33.83
C GLN A 244 -37.20 -8.02 34.88
N SER A 245 -36.08 -8.75 34.92
CA SER A 245 -35.85 -9.79 35.93
C SER A 245 -35.71 -9.21 37.33
N LEU A 246 -35.08 -8.04 37.49
CA LEU A 246 -35.00 -7.33 38.76
C LEU A 246 -36.40 -6.86 39.20
N GLU A 247 -37.19 -6.27 38.29
CA GLU A 247 -38.56 -5.81 38.58
C GLU A 247 -39.46 -6.97 39.05
N LEU A 248 -39.36 -8.18 38.43
CA LEU A 248 -40.06 -9.35 38.90
C LEU A 248 -39.63 -9.80 40.29
N ALA A 249 -38.32 -9.71 40.59
CA ALA A 249 -37.81 -10.03 41.92
C ALA A 249 -38.22 -9.01 42.97
N ASP A 250 -38.26 -7.74 42.62
CA ASP A 250 -38.72 -6.65 43.49
C ASP A 250 -40.20 -6.88 43.87
N LYS A 251 -41.04 -7.21 42.87
CA LYS A 251 -42.44 -7.53 43.10
C LYS A 251 -42.61 -8.71 44.04
N LEU A 252 -41.83 -9.82 43.82
CA LEU A 252 -41.90 -10.98 44.68
C LEU A 252 -41.53 -10.68 46.14
N VAL A 253 -40.52 -9.82 46.38
CA VAL A 253 -40.15 -9.35 47.74
C VAL A 253 -41.31 -8.64 48.38
N THR A 254 -41.96 -7.70 47.66
CA THR A 254 -43.09 -6.92 48.16
C THR A 254 -44.29 -7.84 48.48
N ASP A 255 -44.64 -8.73 47.58
CA ASP A 255 -45.74 -9.70 47.75
C ASP A 255 -45.48 -10.62 48.96
N ASN A 256 -44.24 -11.12 49.13
CA ASN A 256 -43.87 -11.97 50.26
C ASN A 256 -43.89 -11.20 51.59
N GLN A 257 -43.45 -9.94 51.62
CA GLN A 257 -43.49 -9.08 52.81
C GLN A 257 -44.95 -8.91 53.27
N THR A 258 -45.85 -8.57 52.35
CA THR A 258 -47.29 -8.40 52.66
C THR A 258 -47.89 -9.72 53.21
N ARG A 259 -47.53 -10.87 52.66
CA ARG A 259 -48.00 -12.17 53.15
C ARG A 259 -47.46 -12.55 54.53
N VAL A 260 -46.23 -12.17 54.85
CA VAL A 260 -45.67 -12.34 56.20
C VAL A 260 -46.35 -11.41 57.22
N GLU A 261 -46.65 -10.15 56.85
CA GLU A 261 -47.35 -9.18 57.72
C GLU A 261 -48.76 -9.67 58.09
N ILE A 262 -49.47 -10.28 57.16
CA ILE A 262 -50.78 -10.87 57.41
C ILE A 262 -50.75 -12.30 57.99
N GLY A 263 -49.53 -12.85 58.27
CA GLY A 263 -49.31 -14.15 58.93
C GLY A 263 -49.52 -15.37 58.06
N THR A 264 -49.58 -15.24 56.74
CA THR A 264 -49.80 -16.36 55.77
C THR A 264 -48.50 -16.94 55.20
N MET A 265 -47.30 -16.38 55.54
CA MET A 265 -46.02 -16.82 55.06
C MET A 265 -44.94 -16.72 56.16
N ALA A 266 -43.92 -17.60 56.08
CA ALA A 266 -42.80 -17.57 57.02
C ALA A 266 -41.80 -16.45 56.70
N PRO A 267 -41.18 -15.77 57.69
CA PRO A 267 -40.19 -14.70 57.44
C PRO A 267 -39.01 -15.12 56.63
N ILE A 268 -38.62 -16.40 56.65
CA ILE A 268 -37.49 -16.94 55.87
C ILE A 268 -37.70 -16.82 54.33
N ASP A 269 -38.97 -16.84 53.87
CA ASP A 269 -39.31 -16.73 52.45
C ASP A 269 -39.03 -15.31 51.94
N VAL A 270 -39.15 -14.26 52.80
CA VAL A 270 -38.75 -12.88 52.47
C VAL A 270 -37.25 -12.79 52.30
N VAL A 271 -36.48 -13.44 53.21
CA VAL A 271 -34.99 -13.45 53.08
C VAL A 271 -34.55 -14.14 51.79
N GLN A 272 -35.20 -15.21 51.37
CA GLN A 272 -34.92 -15.88 50.11
C GLN A 272 -35.22 -14.98 48.89
N ALA A 273 -36.33 -14.27 48.88
CA ALA A 273 -36.69 -13.33 47.84
C ALA A 273 -35.72 -12.12 47.77
N GLN A 274 -35.31 -11.60 48.93
CA GLN A 274 -34.26 -10.54 49.00
C GLN A 274 -32.90 -10.98 48.49
N ALA A 275 -32.50 -12.25 48.75
CA ALA A 275 -31.25 -12.81 48.20
C ALA A 275 -31.32 -12.89 46.66
N GLU A 276 -32.49 -13.29 46.12
CA GLU A 276 -32.69 -13.31 44.66
C GLU A 276 -32.68 -11.92 44.07
N GLN A 277 -33.35 -10.94 44.71
CA GLN A 277 -33.34 -9.55 44.32
C GLN A 277 -31.91 -8.99 44.24
N ALA A 278 -31.09 -9.26 45.28
CA ALA A 278 -29.67 -8.86 45.28
C ALA A 278 -28.89 -9.47 44.11
N THR A 279 -29.14 -10.76 43.81
CA THR A 279 -28.51 -11.43 42.65
C THR A 279 -28.93 -10.80 41.34
N ARG A 280 -30.20 -10.45 41.15
CA ARG A 280 -30.69 -9.77 39.91
C ARG A 280 -30.16 -8.36 39.80
N ARG A 281 -30.00 -7.64 40.92
CA ARG A 281 -29.34 -6.31 40.92
C ARG A 281 -27.88 -6.39 40.47
N GLN A 282 -27.14 -7.39 40.96
CA GLN A 282 -25.76 -7.64 40.50
C GLN A 282 -25.72 -7.94 39.00
N ALA A 283 -26.63 -8.80 38.50
CA ALA A 283 -26.71 -9.14 37.08
C ALA A 283 -27.00 -7.91 36.20
N LEU A 284 -27.86 -6.99 36.66
CA LEU A 284 -28.13 -5.73 35.95
C LEU A 284 -26.88 -4.85 35.85
N VAL A 285 -26.09 -4.73 36.92
CA VAL A 285 -24.83 -3.94 36.90
C VAL A 285 -23.84 -4.54 35.92
N ILE A 286 -23.73 -5.89 35.87
CA ILE A 286 -22.86 -6.59 34.92
C ILE A 286 -23.35 -6.34 33.47
N ALA A 287 -24.65 -6.43 33.21
CA ALA A 287 -25.22 -6.18 31.88
C ALA A 287 -24.99 -4.73 31.44
N GLN A 288 -25.15 -3.74 32.33
CA GLN A 288 -24.86 -2.34 32.05
C GLN A 288 -23.39 -2.10 31.72
N ASN A 289 -22.46 -2.75 32.43
CA ASN A 289 -21.04 -2.67 32.11
C ASN A 289 -20.72 -3.29 30.75
N THR A 290 -21.31 -4.46 30.45
CA THR A 290 -21.15 -5.12 29.14
C THR A 290 -21.67 -4.23 28.01
N LYS A 291 -22.81 -3.55 28.18
CA LYS A 291 -23.33 -2.57 27.22
C LYS A 291 -22.32 -1.45 26.97
N ARG A 292 -21.74 -0.87 28.03
CA ARG A 292 -20.77 0.22 27.89
C ARG A 292 -19.49 -0.22 27.14
N THR A 293 -18.99 -1.41 27.45
CA THR A 293 -17.79 -1.94 26.76
C THR A 293 -18.09 -2.26 25.29
N ALA A 294 -19.26 -2.79 24.95
CA ALA A 294 -19.68 -3.03 23.57
C ALA A 294 -19.86 -1.71 22.79
N GLU A 295 -20.44 -0.68 23.44
CA GLU A 295 -20.54 0.67 22.85
C GLU A 295 -19.17 1.26 22.51
N LEU A 296 -18.20 1.17 23.42
CA LEU A 296 -16.83 1.64 23.18
C LEU A 296 -16.15 0.87 22.05
N ALA A 297 -16.37 -0.46 21.96
CA ALA A 297 -15.84 -1.28 20.88
C ALA A 297 -16.39 -0.85 19.52
N LEU A 298 -17.69 -0.55 19.42
CA LEU A 298 -18.31 -0.03 18.21
C LEU A 298 -17.79 1.39 17.88
N LYS A 299 -17.75 2.29 18.87
CA LYS A 299 -17.22 3.66 18.69
C LYS A 299 -15.82 3.66 18.10
N ARG A 300 -14.92 2.80 18.58
CA ARG A 300 -13.55 2.66 18.04
C ARG A 300 -13.53 2.42 16.53
N LEU A 301 -14.53 1.76 15.98
CA LEU A 301 -14.58 1.41 14.55
C LEU A 301 -15.19 2.53 13.69
N ILE A 302 -16.09 3.37 14.26
CA ILE A 302 -16.91 4.32 13.50
C ILE A 302 -16.50 5.78 13.65
N VAL A 303 -15.56 6.11 14.56
CA VAL A 303 -15.11 7.49 14.80
C VAL A 303 -13.76 7.77 14.16
N SER A 304 -13.49 9.04 13.87
CA SER A 304 -12.22 9.51 13.30
C SER A 304 -11.16 9.87 14.35
N GLY A 305 -11.51 9.86 15.64
CA GLY A 305 -10.64 10.22 16.75
C GLY A 305 -11.42 10.61 17.99
N THR A 306 -10.72 11.00 19.05
CA THR A 306 -11.34 11.40 20.33
C THR A 306 -12.08 12.74 20.26
N GLU A 307 -11.85 13.54 19.24
CA GLU A 307 -12.52 14.83 18.99
C GLU A 307 -13.82 14.67 18.19
N ASP A 308 -14.12 13.47 17.68
CA ASP A 308 -15.36 13.20 16.96
C ASP A 308 -16.55 13.32 17.92
N SER A 309 -17.60 14.04 17.50
CA SER A 309 -18.83 14.23 18.29
C SER A 309 -19.46 12.89 18.72
N ASN A 310 -19.33 11.84 17.92
CA ASN A 310 -19.85 10.51 18.22
C ASN A 310 -19.04 9.78 19.33
N TRP A 311 -17.84 10.25 19.66
CA TRP A 311 -17.06 9.66 20.76
C TRP A 311 -17.71 9.93 22.12
N SER A 312 -18.19 11.15 22.34
CA SER A 312 -18.84 11.56 23.61
C SER A 312 -20.34 11.28 23.63
N ALA A 313 -21.00 11.10 22.47
CA ALA A 313 -22.43 10.83 22.37
C ALA A 313 -22.77 9.42 22.88
N THR A 314 -23.98 9.21 23.42
CA THR A 314 -24.53 7.88 23.71
C THR A 314 -25.18 7.35 22.45
N LEU A 315 -24.79 6.14 22.00
CA LEU A 315 -25.38 5.51 20.83
C LEU A 315 -26.68 4.79 21.20
N ASP A 316 -27.71 4.89 20.37
CA ASP A 316 -28.97 4.16 20.52
C ASP A 316 -29.24 3.32 19.27
N PRO A 317 -29.06 1.99 19.33
CA PRO A 317 -29.26 1.11 18.18
C PRO A 317 -30.76 0.92 17.91
N VAL A 318 -31.17 1.22 16.68
CA VAL A 318 -32.59 1.15 16.26
C VAL A 318 -32.98 -0.22 15.74
N ASP A 319 -32.05 -0.93 15.09
CA ASP A 319 -32.34 -2.19 14.43
C ASP A 319 -32.63 -3.30 15.45
N ARG A 320 -33.62 -4.12 15.12
CA ARG A 320 -33.95 -5.32 15.87
C ARG A 320 -33.53 -6.53 15.08
N PRO A 321 -32.85 -7.50 15.72
CA PRO A 321 -32.45 -8.71 15.03
C PRO A 321 -33.69 -9.52 14.63
N ASP A 322 -33.86 -9.68 13.33
CA ASP A 322 -34.90 -10.57 12.78
C ASP A 322 -34.26 -11.92 12.44
N PHE A 323 -34.96 -12.99 12.76
CA PHE A 323 -34.58 -14.35 12.40
C PHE A 323 -35.36 -14.77 11.16
N GLN A 324 -34.63 -14.91 10.04
CA GLN A 324 -35.16 -15.51 8.81
C GLN A 324 -34.32 -16.74 8.49
N ASP A 325 -34.97 -17.85 8.30
CA ASP A 325 -34.31 -19.10 7.91
C ASP A 325 -34.00 -19.06 6.41
N ASP A 326 -32.85 -18.51 6.06
CA ASP A 326 -32.39 -18.42 4.69
C ASP A 326 -31.85 -19.78 4.21
N GLN A 327 -32.41 -20.31 3.13
CA GLN A 327 -31.87 -21.52 2.49
C GLN A 327 -30.53 -21.21 1.82
N VAL A 328 -29.47 -21.89 2.25
CA VAL A 328 -28.10 -21.71 1.74
C VAL A 328 -27.86 -22.67 0.57
N ASP A 329 -27.66 -22.12 -0.64
CA ASP A 329 -27.09 -22.87 -1.77
C ASP A 329 -25.56 -22.91 -1.64
N LEU A 330 -25.05 -24.04 -1.11
CA LEU A 330 -23.62 -24.23 -0.85
C LEU A 330 -22.79 -24.19 -2.14
N GLU A 331 -23.27 -24.76 -3.23
CA GLU A 331 -22.53 -24.85 -4.48
C GLU A 331 -22.38 -23.47 -5.15
N ALA A 332 -23.46 -22.69 -5.16
CA ALA A 332 -23.43 -21.32 -5.64
C ALA A 332 -22.53 -20.43 -4.76
N ALA A 333 -22.52 -20.63 -3.43
CA ALA A 333 -21.66 -19.90 -2.50
C ALA A 333 -20.16 -20.19 -2.74
N ILE A 334 -19.79 -21.47 -2.93
CA ILE A 334 -18.38 -21.85 -3.23
C ILE A 334 -17.95 -21.26 -4.59
N ARG A 335 -18.78 -21.38 -5.64
CA ARG A 335 -18.46 -20.80 -6.95
C ARG A 335 -18.23 -19.29 -6.88
N ARG A 336 -19.09 -18.57 -6.16
CA ARG A 336 -18.96 -17.14 -5.95
C ARG A 336 -17.70 -16.80 -5.18
N ALA A 337 -17.41 -17.49 -4.09
CA ALA A 337 -16.22 -17.29 -3.29
C ALA A 337 -14.93 -17.49 -4.10
N LEU A 338 -14.83 -18.55 -4.90
CA LEU A 338 -13.69 -18.81 -5.77
C LEU A 338 -13.50 -17.75 -6.88
N ALA A 339 -14.59 -17.08 -7.29
CA ALA A 339 -14.54 -16.01 -8.28
C ALA A 339 -14.15 -14.64 -7.68
N GLU A 340 -14.69 -14.31 -6.49
CA GLU A 340 -14.68 -12.95 -5.94
C GLU A 340 -13.69 -12.76 -4.77
N ARG A 341 -13.22 -13.83 -4.13
CA ARG A 341 -12.31 -13.70 -2.96
C ARG A 341 -10.99 -13.04 -3.31
N THR A 342 -10.63 -12.08 -2.49
CA THR A 342 -9.43 -11.25 -2.65
C THR A 342 -8.13 -12.03 -2.49
N ASP A 343 -8.08 -13.06 -1.63
CA ASP A 343 -6.91 -13.93 -1.46
C ASP A 343 -6.62 -14.77 -2.71
N VAL A 344 -7.66 -15.33 -3.35
CA VAL A 344 -7.55 -16.04 -4.63
C VAL A 344 -7.09 -15.08 -5.74
N ALA A 345 -7.66 -13.88 -5.79
CA ALA A 345 -7.29 -12.86 -6.77
C ALA A 345 -5.82 -12.42 -6.61
N ILE A 346 -5.33 -12.20 -5.39
CA ILE A 346 -3.93 -11.88 -5.08
C ILE A 346 -3.02 -13.06 -5.49
N ALA A 347 -3.40 -14.29 -5.17
CA ALA A 347 -2.63 -15.47 -5.52
C ALA A 347 -2.49 -15.63 -7.05
N LYS A 348 -3.54 -15.37 -7.83
CA LYS A 348 -3.50 -15.33 -9.30
C LYS A 348 -2.59 -14.20 -9.82
N LYS A 349 -2.61 -13.01 -9.20
CA LYS A 349 -1.68 -11.91 -9.53
C LYS A 349 -0.22 -12.26 -9.21
N ASN A 350 0.03 -13.05 -8.18
CA ASN A 350 1.38 -13.54 -7.89
C ASN A 350 1.88 -14.55 -8.94
N ILE A 351 1.00 -15.36 -9.56
CA ILE A 351 1.36 -16.17 -10.75
C ILE A 351 1.82 -15.24 -11.88
N GLU A 352 1.09 -14.16 -12.16
CA GLU A 352 1.45 -13.18 -13.20
C GLU A 352 2.83 -12.56 -12.97
N ASN A 353 3.15 -12.19 -11.73
CA ASN A 353 4.46 -11.67 -11.33
C ASN A 353 5.58 -12.71 -11.54
N ASN A 354 5.36 -13.96 -11.13
CA ASN A 354 6.34 -15.03 -11.30
C ASN A 354 6.52 -15.40 -12.78
N ALA A 355 5.43 -15.45 -13.55
CA ALA A 355 5.50 -15.69 -15.00
C ALA A 355 6.27 -14.57 -15.72
N THR A 356 6.08 -13.31 -15.32
CA THR A 356 6.87 -12.18 -15.83
C THR A 356 8.36 -12.33 -15.49
N THR A 357 8.67 -12.80 -14.28
CA THR A 357 10.07 -13.08 -13.86
C THR A 357 10.69 -14.22 -14.66
N VAL A 358 9.95 -15.31 -14.90
CA VAL A 358 10.41 -16.42 -15.76
C VAL A 358 10.67 -15.92 -17.19
N LYS A 359 9.77 -15.10 -17.75
CA LYS A 359 9.93 -14.50 -19.07
C LYS A 359 11.20 -13.65 -19.16
N TYR A 360 11.44 -12.80 -18.15
CA TYR A 360 12.65 -11.98 -18.07
C TYR A 360 13.91 -12.85 -17.97
N LEU A 361 13.96 -13.81 -17.04
CA LEU A 361 15.14 -14.67 -16.86
C LEU A 361 15.43 -15.53 -18.08
N ARG A 362 14.39 -15.97 -18.81
CA ARG A 362 14.55 -16.66 -20.10
C ARG A 362 15.17 -15.74 -21.15
N ASP A 363 14.81 -14.46 -21.18
CA ASP A 363 15.43 -13.46 -22.05
C ASP A 363 16.91 -13.25 -21.66
N GLN A 364 17.20 -13.24 -20.34
CA GLN A 364 18.56 -13.11 -19.81
C GLN A 364 19.47 -14.33 -20.13
N SER A 365 18.93 -15.49 -20.47
CA SER A 365 19.71 -16.66 -20.91
C SER A 365 20.12 -16.61 -22.40
N LEU A 366 19.62 -15.62 -23.15
CA LEU A 366 20.03 -15.41 -24.54
C LEU A 366 21.44 -14.81 -24.63
N PRO A 367 22.15 -15.01 -25.76
CA PRO A 367 23.40 -14.32 -26.04
C PRO A 367 23.22 -12.79 -25.95
N ILE A 368 24.23 -12.09 -25.44
CA ILE A 368 24.30 -10.63 -25.54
C ILE A 368 24.74 -10.31 -26.97
N VAL A 369 23.90 -9.63 -27.71
CA VAL A 369 24.21 -9.15 -29.07
C VAL A 369 23.79 -7.68 -29.11
N ASP A 370 24.80 -6.79 -29.09
CA ASP A 370 24.57 -5.34 -29.05
C ASP A 370 25.11 -4.71 -30.34
N ALA A 371 24.24 -3.98 -31.03
CA ALA A 371 24.64 -3.09 -32.11
C ALA A 371 25.03 -1.73 -31.51
N ASN A 372 26.22 -1.27 -31.82
CA ASN A 372 26.75 0.00 -31.36
C ASN A 372 27.01 0.91 -32.56
N VAL A 373 26.48 2.14 -32.48
CA VAL A 373 26.78 3.21 -33.42
C VAL A 373 27.37 4.37 -32.64
N THR A 374 28.57 4.75 -32.98
CA THR A 374 29.26 5.89 -32.37
C THR A 374 29.59 6.90 -33.46
N TYR A 375 29.28 8.17 -33.21
CA TYR A 375 29.71 9.29 -34.05
C TYR A 375 30.41 10.32 -33.18
N GLY A 376 31.66 10.65 -33.54
CA GLY A 376 32.50 11.56 -32.80
C GLY A 376 32.90 12.80 -33.63
N LEU A 377 32.80 13.94 -33.02
CA LEU A 377 33.31 15.21 -33.53
C LEU A 377 34.47 15.70 -32.65
N GLN A 378 35.56 16.04 -33.26
CA GLN A 378 36.73 16.52 -32.54
C GLN A 378 37.12 17.90 -33.04
N GLY A 379 37.52 18.77 -32.11
CA GLY A 379 38.02 20.09 -32.41
C GLY A 379 39.22 20.42 -31.56
N ILE A 380 40.19 21.08 -32.14
CA ILE A 380 41.39 21.55 -31.50
C ILE A 380 41.58 23.06 -31.75
N GLY A 381 41.99 23.77 -30.73
CA GLY A 381 42.30 25.20 -30.79
C GLY A 381 43.30 25.61 -29.72
N GLY A 382 43.64 26.84 -29.70
CA GLY A 382 44.59 27.40 -28.75
C GLY A 382 45.70 28.21 -29.43
N THR A 383 46.59 28.75 -28.65
CA THR A 383 47.73 29.52 -29.19
C THR A 383 48.73 28.56 -29.84
N GLN A 384 48.84 28.60 -31.16
CA GLN A 384 49.74 27.77 -31.92
C GLN A 384 51.17 28.27 -31.80
N ILE A 385 52.06 27.38 -31.48
CA ILE A 385 53.51 27.64 -31.37
C ILE A 385 54.17 27.17 -32.66
N VAL A 386 54.63 28.14 -33.46
CA VAL A 386 55.37 27.87 -34.68
C VAL A 386 56.87 27.85 -34.36
N ARG A 387 57.51 26.74 -34.66
CA ARG A 387 58.92 26.52 -34.40
C ARG A 387 59.73 26.53 -35.69
N SER A 388 61.05 26.83 -35.60
CA SER A 388 61.99 26.83 -36.75
C SER A 388 62.01 25.43 -37.38
N SER A 389 62.06 25.39 -38.73
CA SER A 389 62.09 24.14 -39.51
C SER A 389 63.46 23.46 -39.52
N SER A 390 64.40 23.90 -38.75
CA SER A 390 65.81 23.38 -38.71
C SER A 390 65.92 22.07 -37.91
N GLY A 391 65.06 21.11 -38.15
CA GLY A 391 65.18 19.68 -37.89
C GLY A 391 65.55 19.13 -36.50
N THR A 392 65.88 19.97 -35.53
CA THR A 392 66.18 19.57 -34.15
C THR A 392 64.97 19.74 -33.22
N LEU A 393 64.65 18.67 -32.54
CA LEU A 393 63.64 18.70 -31.44
C LEU A 393 64.04 19.78 -30.41
N GLY A 394 63.16 20.73 -30.16
CA GLY A 394 63.42 21.86 -29.24
C GLY A 394 63.87 23.14 -29.94
N SER A 395 63.70 23.25 -31.28
CA SER A 395 64.03 24.47 -32.05
C SER A 395 63.28 25.69 -31.50
N GLN A 396 63.92 26.89 -31.68
CA GLN A 396 63.44 28.19 -31.18
C GLN A 396 62.02 28.47 -31.72
N ILE A 397 61.21 29.08 -30.87
CA ILE A 397 59.87 29.56 -31.24
C ILE A 397 60.10 30.77 -32.18
N VAL A 398 59.63 30.66 -33.42
CA VAL A 398 59.74 31.70 -34.46
C VAL A 398 58.50 32.59 -34.44
N ASN A 399 57.34 32.03 -34.19
CA ASN A 399 56.11 32.82 -34.17
C ASN A 399 55.09 32.15 -33.25
N THR A 400 54.15 32.93 -32.75
CA THR A 400 52.96 32.43 -32.05
C THR A 400 51.72 32.99 -32.71
N VAL A 401 50.80 32.09 -33.11
CA VAL A 401 49.50 32.48 -33.66
C VAL A 401 48.46 32.42 -32.56
N PRO A 402 47.91 33.58 -32.14
CA PRO A 402 46.91 33.59 -31.09
C PRO A 402 45.66 32.79 -31.51
N GLY A 403 45.16 31.95 -30.60
CA GLY A 403 43.93 31.20 -30.77
C GLY A 403 43.33 30.79 -29.41
N GLY A 404 42.11 30.28 -29.42
CA GLY A 404 41.39 30.00 -28.18
C GLY A 404 40.36 28.85 -28.32
N ILE A 405 39.46 28.82 -27.37
CA ILE A 405 38.38 27.82 -27.33
C ILE A 405 37.43 27.92 -28.55
N ASN A 406 37.24 29.13 -29.08
CA ASN A 406 36.40 29.36 -30.26
C ASN A 406 36.93 28.63 -31.51
N ASP A 407 38.25 28.52 -31.65
CA ASP A 407 38.89 27.81 -32.74
C ASP A 407 38.66 26.31 -32.61
N ALA A 408 38.67 25.77 -31.37
CA ALA A 408 38.35 24.39 -31.12
C ALA A 408 36.89 24.09 -31.49
N PHE A 409 35.93 24.92 -31.10
CA PHE A 409 34.54 24.78 -31.51
C PHE A 409 34.30 25.00 -33.01
N SER A 410 34.99 25.98 -33.62
CA SER A 410 34.91 26.19 -35.06
C SER A 410 35.40 24.97 -35.83
N SER A 411 36.53 24.39 -35.44
CA SER A 411 37.05 23.15 -36.08
C SER A 411 36.11 21.94 -35.87
N LEU A 412 35.45 21.86 -34.71
CA LEU A 412 34.47 20.84 -34.39
C LEU A 412 33.20 20.98 -35.26
N PHE A 413 32.62 22.19 -35.33
CA PHE A 413 31.39 22.41 -36.13
C PHE A 413 31.66 22.36 -37.65
N GLN A 414 32.88 22.65 -38.12
CA GLN A 414 33.29 22.43 -39.50
C GLN A 414 33.53 20.95 -39.82
N ASN A 415 33.33 20.04 -38.84
CA ASN A 415 33.52 18.60 -38.99
C ASN A 415 34.88 18.22 -39.59
N ARG A 416 35.95 18.90 -39.12
CA ARG A 416 37.31 18.67 -39.66
C ARG A 416 37.87 17.31 -39.31
N TYR A 417 37.51 16.78 -38.13
CA TYR A 417 38.05 15.52 -37.60
C TYR A 417 36.89 14.60 -37.14
N PRO A 418 36.06 14.13 -38.09
CA PRO A 418 34.99 13.21 -37.76
C PRO A 418 35.53 11.81 -37.48
N SER A 419 34.88 11.12 -36.54
CA SER A 419 35.13 9.71 -36.31
C SER A 419 33.78 8.97 -36.23
N TRP A 420 33.68 7.81 -36.80
CA TRP A 420 32.49 6.98 -36.67
C TRP A 420 32.88 5.52 -36.53
N THR A 421 32.07 4.81 -35.76
CA THR A 421 32.22 3.37 -35.56
C THR A 421 30.84 2.75 -35.58
N VAL A 422 30.67 1.69 -36.36
CA VAL A 422 29.50 0.81 -36.34
C VAL A 422 30.02 -0.57 -36.04
N GLY A 423 29.49 -1.19 -35.00
CA GLY A 423 29.95 -2.49 -34.56
C GLY A 423 28.83 -3.34 -34.00
N VAL A 424 29.05 -4.63 -33.93
CA VAL A 424 28.19 -5.58 -33.24
C VAL A 424 29.07 -6.37 -32.27
N ASN A 425 28.72 -6.29 -31.00
CA ASN A 425 29.40 -7.03 -29.94
C ASN A 425 28.57 -8.27 -29.60
N VAL A 426 29.19 -9.43 -29.61
CA VAL A 426 28.55 -10.70 -29.26
C VAL A 426 29.29 -11.31 -28.06
N THR A 427 28.54 -11.57 -26.99
CA THR A 427 29.06 -12.26 -25.81
C THR A 427 28.12 -13.41 -25.45
N TYR A 428 28.67 -14.60 -25.37
CA TYR A 428 27.93 -15.80 -24.98
C TYR A 428 28.77 -16.68 -24.05
N PRO A 429 28.25 -17.09 -22.89
CA PRO A 429 28.96 -18.03 -22.03
C PRO A 429 28.95 -19.42 -22.64
N VAL A 430 30.13 -20.05 -22.74
CA VAL A 430 30.28 -21.43 -23.25
C VAL A 430 30.12 -22.40 -22.07
N GLY A 431 29.10 -23.27 -22.13
CA GLY A 431 28.77 -24.23 -21.07
C GLY A 431 27.52 -23.83 -20.26
N THR A 432 27.32 -24.48 -19.10
CA THR A 432 26.21 -24.18 -18.19
C THR A 432 26.35 -22.75 -17.59
N SER A 433 25.35 -21.93 -17.81
CA SER A 433 25.35 -20.55 -17.32
C SER A 433 24.59 -20.40 -15.99
N THR A 434 24.96 -19.40 -15.20
CA THR A 434 24.21 -19.00 -14.01
C THR A 434 22.78 -18.58 -14.37
N GLN A 435 22.56 -18.08 -15.58
CA GLN A 435 21.27 -17.68 -16.11
C GLN A 435 20.34 -18.89 -16.33
N ASP A 436 20.87 -20.03 -16.85
CA ASP A 436 20.07 -21.24 -17.02
C ASP A 436 19.61 -21.80 -15.67
N ALA A 437 20.50 -21.78 -14.68
CA ALA A 437 20.15 -22.16 -13.31
C ALA A 437 19.08 -21.23 -12.72
N ALA A 438 19.16 -19.91 -13.00
CA ALA A 438 18.15 -18.94 -12.57
C ALA A 438 16.79 -19.19 -13.24
N VAL A 439 16.76 -19.51 -14.53
CA VAL A 439 15.53 -19.91 -15.25
C VAL A 439 14.91 -21.16 -14.63
N ALA A 440 15.74 -22.19 -14.38
CA ALA A 440 15.27 -23.43 -13.77
C ALA A 440 14.65 -23.18 -12.37
N ARG A 441 15.33 -22.38 -11.53
CA ARG A 441 14.82 -21.96 -10.21
C ARG A 441 13.49 -21.22 -10.33
N ALA A 442 13.40 -20.24 -11.24
CA ALA A 442 12.19 -19.45 -11.41
C ALA A 442 10.99 -20.29 -11.89
N ARG A 443 11.22 -21.30 -12.74
CA ARG A 443 10.18 -22.26 -13.15
C ARG A 443 9.67 -23.09 -11.97
N ILE A 444 10.59 -23.57 -11.12
CA ILE A 444 10.20 -24.30 -9.92
C ILE A 444 9.38 -23.39 -8.98
N GLN A 445 9.79 -22.14 -8.81
CA GLN A 445 9.03 -21.17 -8.03
C GLN A 445 7.64 -20.88 -8.62
N LEU A 446 7.52 -20.78 -9.94
CA LEU A 446 6.21 -20.64 -10.60
C LEU A 446 5.32 -21.85 -10.31
N ASN A 447 5.81 -23.08 -10.47
CA ASN A 447 5.06 -24.30 -10.16
C ASN A 447 4.65 -24.37 -8.68
N GLN A 448 5.52 -23.89 -7.76
CA GLN A 448 5.17 -23.79 -6.33
C GLN A 448 4.01 -22.81 -6.10
N VAL A 449 4.05 -21.63 -6.74
CA VAL A 449 2.97 -20.64 -6.61
C VAL A 449 1.66 -21.17 -7.22
N GLU A 450 1.71 -21.89 -8.35
CA GLU A 450 0.53 -22.54 -8.93
C GLU A 450 -0.06 -23.61 -8.00
N ALA A 451 0.78 -24.38 -7.32
CA ALA A 451 0.32 -25.35 -6.31
C ALA A 451 -0.29 -24.64 -5.08
N GLN A 452 0.30 -23.51 -4.65
CA GLN A 452 -0.25 -22.69 -3.57
C GLN A 452 -1.63 -22.12 -3.91
N VAL A 453 -1.86 -21.70 -5.17
CA VAL A 453 -3.21 -21.25 -5.60
C VAL A 453 -4.23 -22.36 -5.43
N LYS A 454 -3.93 -23.59 -5.85
CA LYS A 454 -4.84 -24.74 -5.64
C LYS A 454 -5.10 -25.04 -4.17
N GLN A 455 -4.06 -24.87 -3.33
CA GLN A 455 -4.22 -25.01 -1.87
C GLN A 455 -5.17 -23.94 -1.31
N ILE A 456 -5.02 -22.67 -1.75
CA ILE A 456 -5.91 -21.57 -1.35
C ILE A 456 -7.34 -21.85 -1.83
N GLU A 457 -7.54 -22.31 -3.06
CA GLU A 457 -8.86 -22.67 -3.58
C GLU A 457 -9.54 -23.77 -2.74
N LEU A 458 -8.79 -24.79 -2.34
CA LEU A 458 -9.28 -25.84 -1.45
C LEU A 458 -9.62 -25.31 -0.05
N GLN A 459 -8.76 -24.44 0.49
CA GLN A 459 -9.01 -23.78 1.77
C GLN A 459 -10.28 -22.94 1.72
N VAL A 460 -10.47 -22.14 0.66
CA VAL A 460 -11.68 -21.33 0.43
C VAL A 460 -12.93 -22.20 0.42
N ALA A 461 -12.93 -23.31 -0.33
CA ALA A 461 -14.05 -24.22 -0.39
C ALA A 461 -14.37 -24.83 1.00
N THR A 462 -13.32 -25.16 1.77
CA THR A 462 -13.47 -25.70 3.13
C THR A 462 -14.04 -24.64 4.09
N GLU A 463 -13.52 -23.41 4.05
CA GLU A 463 -13.98 -22.30 4.90
C GLU A 463 -15.46 -21.97 4.63
N VAL A 464 -15.84 -21.85 3.36
CA VAL A 464 -17.23 -21.57 2.96
C VAL A 464 -18.16 -22.70 3.40
N THR A 465 -17.74 -23.97 3.24
CA THR A 465 -18.51 -25.13 3.67
C THR A 465 -18.72 -25.13 5.19
N ASN A 466 -17.64 -24.90 5.95
CA ASN A 466 -17.73 -24.84 7.41
C ASN A 466 -18.62 -23.69 7.88
N SER A 467 -18.53 -22.53 7.23
CA SER A 467 -19.38 -21.39 7.57
C SER A 467 -20.86 -21.63 7.25
N ALA A 468 -21.17 -22.31 6.14
CA ALA A 468 -22.52 -22.70 5.78
C ALA A 468 -23.12 -23.69 6.80
N ILE A 469 -22.33 -24.69 7.22
CA ILE A 469 -22.71 -25.63 8.28
C ILE A 469 -22.98 -24.89 9.59
N ASN A 470 -22.07 -23.95 9.97
CA ASN A 470 -22.23 -23.16 11.19
C ASN A 470 -23.47 -22.26 11.13
N LEU A 471 -23.76 -21.64 10.00
CA LEU A 471 -24.97 -20.81 9.80
C LEU A 471 -26.24 -21.64 10.00
N ARG A 472 -26.30 -22.85 9.42
CA ARG A 472 -27.41 -23.76 9.60
C ARG A 472 -27.57 -24.23 11.06
N ASN A 473 -26.47 -24.63 11.70
CA ASN A 473 -26.51 -25.09 13.10
C ASN A 473 -26.96 -23.96 14.05
N THR A 474 -26.52 -22.71 13.79
CA THR A 474 -26.97 -21.56 14.58
C THR A 474 -28.43 -21.24 14.33
N ALA A 475 -28.98 -21.42 13.11
CA ALA A 475 -30.38 -21.26 12.82
C ALA A 475 -31.23 -22.28 13.58
N GLU A 476 -30.85 -23.56 13.57
CA GLU A 476 -31.52 -24.63 14.36
C GLU A 476 -31.44 -24.32 15.88
N SER A 477 -30.31 -23.77 16.36
CA SER A 477 -30.16 -23.34 17.76
C SER A 477 -31.11 -22.21 18.15
N VAL A 478 -31.38 -21.25 17.24
CA VAL A 478 -32.38 -20.19 17.49
C VAL A 478 -33.77 -20.78 17.66
N GLN A 479 -34.20 -21.67 16.78
CA GLN A 479 -35.53 -22.32 16.86
C GLN A 479 -35.68 -23.09 18.18
N ALA A 480 -34.67 -23.86 18.58
CA ALA A 480 -34.65 -24.58 19.84
C ALA A 480 -34.73 -23.64 21.07
N ALA A 481 -33.97 -22.53 21.05
CA ALA A 481 -33.97 -21.57 22.14
C ALA A 481 -35.29 -20.79 22.25
N GLN A 482 -35.95 -20.47 21.13
CA GLN A 482 -37.29 -19.87 21.11
C GLN A 482 -38.33 -20.80 21.75
N ALA A 483 -38.33 -22.08 21.39
CA ALA A 483 -39.21 -23.06 21.98
C ALA A 483 -38.99 -23.23 23.51
N ALA A 484 -37.70 -23.28 23.92
CA ALA A 484 -37.32 -23.35 25.34
C ALA A 484 -37.80 -22.14 26.15
N ARG A 485 -37.68 -20.93 25.60
CA ARG A 485 -38.16 -19.69 26.22
C ARG A 485 -39.70 -19.71 26.37
N GLU A 486 -40.41 -20.13 25.33
CA GLU A 486 -41.88 -20.20 25.37
C GLU A 486 -42.37 -21.17 26.44
N LEU A 487 -41.76 -22.36 26.51
CA LEU A 487 -42.06 -23.34 27.53
C LEU A 487 -41.75 -22.85 28.95
N SER A 488 -40.59 -22.15 29.13
CA SER A 488 -40.21 -21.57 30.43
C SER A 488 -41.17 -20.47 30.86
N LEU A 489 -41.69 -19.67 29.93
CA LEU A 489 -42.70 -18.65 30.20
C LEU A 489 -44.00 -19.30 30.69
N ARG A 490 -44.53 -20.30 29.97
CA ARG A 490 -45.73 -21.02 30.37
C ARG A 490 -45.59 -21.71 31.73
N ARG A 491 -44.38 -22.26 32.01
CA ARG A 491 -44.07 -22.86 33.33
C ARG A 491 -44.12 -21.80 34.44
N LEU A 492 -43.55 -20.62 34.24
CA LEU A 492 -43.63 -19.54 35.22
C LEU A 492 -45.07 -19.11 35.49
N GLU A 493 -45.86 -18.90 34.44
CA GLU A 493 -47.29 -18.56 34.55
C GLU A 493 -48.05 -19.60 35.35
N ALA A 494 -47.81 -20.89 35.09
CA ALA A 494 -48.44 -21.99 35.81
C ALA A 494 -48.03 -22.04 37.30
N GLU A 495 -46.73 -21.87 37.60
CA GLU A 495 -46.25 -21.88 38.99
C GLU A 495 -46.71 -20.63 39.77
N GLN A 496 -46.82 -19.47 39.10
CA GLN A 496 -47.41 -18.26 39.72
C GLN A 496 -48.88 -18.45 40.09
N SER A 497 -49.68 -19.02 39.18
CA SER A 497 -51.10 -19.33 39.43
C SER A 497 -51.27 -20.35 40.55
N LYS A 498 -50.43 -21.41 40.63
CA LYS A 498 -50.43 -22.37 41.74
C LYS A 498 -50.03 -21.71 43.06
N PHE A 499 -49.09 -20.79 43.05
CA PHE A 499 -48.61 -20.10 44.23
C PHE A 499 -49.69 -19.13 44.80
N GLU A 500 -50.45 -18.47 43.94
CA GLU A 500 -51.57 -17.63 44.31
C GLU A 500 -52.64 -18.37 45.10
N VAL A 501 -52.93 -19.63 44.71
CA VAL A 501 -53.94 -20.49 45.40
C VAL A 501 -53.33 -21.40 46.49
N GLY A 502 -52.01 -21.19 46.82
CA GLY A 502 -51.34 -21.95 47.89
C GLY A 502 -50.89 -23.36 47.53
N MET A 503 -50.91 -23.74 46.23
CA MET A 503 -50.52 -25.06 45.74
C MET A 503 -49.06 -25.15 45.29
N SER A 504 -48.31 -24.07 45.33
CA SER A 504 -46.86 -24.02 45.01
C SER A 504 -46.10 -23.25 46.10
N THR A 505 -44.78 -23.40 46.17
CA THR A 505 -43.91 -22.76 47.12
C THR A 505 -43.19 -21.54 46.48
N ASN A 506 -42.80 -20.56 47.32
CA ASN A 506 -41.96 -19.44 46.89
C ASN A 506 -40.69 -19.92 46.13
N PHE A 507 -40.06 -21.02 46.59
CA PHE A 507 -38.90 -21.60 45.93
C PHE A 507 -39.16 -22.01 44.49
N GLN A 508 -40.34 -22.63 44.20
CA GLN A 508 -40.69 -23.06 42.83
C GLN A 508 -40.93 -21.87 41.91
N VAL A 509 -41.55 -20.79 42.40
CA VAL A 509 -41.73 -19.55 41.61
C VAL A 509 -40.38 -18.91 41.31
N VAL A 510 -39.48 -18.79 42.31
CA VAL A 510 -38.11 -18.27 42.10
C VAL A 510 -37.35 -19.14 41.09
N GLN A 511 -37.47 -20.45 41.18
CA GLN A 511 -36.82 -21.37 40.23
C GLN A 511 -37.36 -21.17 38.81
N ALA A 512 -38.69 -21.08 38.63
CA ALA A 512 -39.30 -20.80 37.33
C ALA A 512 -38.90 -19.43 36.75
N GLN A 513 -38.72 -18.41 37.61
CA GLN A 513 -38.18 -17.10 37.20
C GLN A 513 -36.72 -17.19 36.73
N ARG A 514 -35.90 -17.99 37.42
CA ARG A 514 -34.51 -18.26 36.99
C ARG A 514 -34.47 -18.96 35.64
N ASP A 515 -35.26 -20.04 35.50
CA ASP A 515 -35.35 -20.84 34.26
C ASP A 515 -35.78 -19.96 33.07
N LEU A 516 -36.76 -19.07 33.24
CA LEU A 516 -37.18 -18.12 32.20
C LEU A 516 -36.09 -17.09 31.85
N ASN A 517 -35.42 -16.55 32.85
CA ASN A 517 -34.33 -15.59 32.62
C ASN A 517 -33.16 -16.24 31.84
N ASP A 518 -32.80 -17.49 32.21
CA ASP A 518 -31.75 -18.23 31.53
C ASP A 518 -32.17 -18.57 30.09
N ALA A 519 -33.41 -18.96 29.88
CA ALA A 519 -33.97 -19.24 28.55
C ALA A 519 -34.00 -17.97 27.67
N ARG A 520 -34.36 -16.79 28.20
CA ARG A 520 -34.31 -15.50 27.48
C ARG A 520 -32.89 -15.13 27.10
N ASN A 521 -31.94 -15.29 28.00
CA ASN A 521 -30.54 -15.02 27.71
C ASN A 521 -29.96 -16.02 26.69
N ALA A 522 -30.39 -17.29 26.74
CA ALA A 522 -29.98 -18.29 25.76
C ALA A 522 -30.51 -17.96 24.37
N GLU A 523 -31.80 -17.54 24.25
CA GLU A 523 -32.41 -17.11 22.98
C GLU A 523 -31.64 -15.89 22.41
N LEU A 524 -31.40 -14.86 23.22
CA LEU A 524 -30.63 -13.69 22.79
C LEU A 524 -29.24 -14.09 22.26
N ARG A 525 -28.54 -14.98 22.97
CA ARG A 525 -27.20 -15.47 22.53
C ARG A 525 -27.31 -16.28 21.23
N ALA A 526 -28.33 -17.11 21.09
CA ALA A 526 -28.53 -17.90 19.87
C ALA A 526 -28.77 -16.99 18.66
N ILE A 527 -29.62 -15.98 18.78
CA ILE A 527 -29.88 -15.01 17.72
C ILE A 527 -28.60 -14.21 17.39
N LEU A 528 -27.83 -13.77 18.40
CA LEU A 528 -26.53 -13.10 18.19
C LEU A 528 -25.57 -13.98 17.39
N ASN A 529 -25.41 -15.24 17.82
CA ASN A 529 -24.53 -16.19 17.14
C ASN A 529 -24.96 -16.43 15.68
N TYR A 530 -26.27 -16.50 15.43
CA TYR A 530 -26.79 -16.59 14.07
C TYR A 530 -26.47 -15.37 13.23
N GLN A 531 -26.67 -14.14 13.75
CA GLN A 531 -26.33 -12.91 13.02
C GLN A 531 -24.84 -12.83 12.72
N LYS A 532 -23.97 -13.22 13.66
CA LYS A 532 -22.52 -13.27 13.43
C LYS A 532 -22.14 -14.34 12.41
N ALA A 533 -22.77 -15.51 12.45
CA ALA A 533 -22.55 -16.57 11.46
C ALA A 533 -22.97 -16.12 10.06
N ARG A 534 -24.08 -15.36 9.94
CA ARG A 534 -24.53 -14.75 8.69
C ARG A 534 -23.51 -13.73 8.16
N VAL A 535 -23.05 -12.80 9.00
CA VAL A 535 -22.03 -11.82 8.63
C VAL A 535 -20.74 -12.50 8.15
N GLU A 536 -20.32 -13.57 8.83
CA GLU A 536 -19.13 -14.33 8.43
C GLU A 536 -19.32 -15.06 7.10
N PHE A 537 -20.49 -15.64 6.86
CA PHE A 537 -20.83 -16.30 5.61
C PHE A 537 -20.87 -15.29 4.44
N GLU A 538 -21.42 -14.08 4.65
CA GLU A 538 -21.40 -13.00 3.68
C GLU A 538 -19.95 -12.54 3.40
N ARG A 539 -19.12 -12.42 4.42
CA ARG A 539 -17.71 -12.03 4.31
C ARG A 539 -16.92 -13.01 3.45
N LEU A 540 -17.09 -14.30 3.69
CA LEU A 540 -16.38 -15.36 2.97
C LEU A 540 -16.77 -15.45 1.49
N GLN A 541 -17.98 -15.00 1.13
CA GLN A 541 -18.44 -14.88 -0.25
C GLN A 541 -18.11 -13.54 -0.91
N GLN A 542 -17.52 -12.56 -0.15
CA GLN A 542 -17.29 -11.19 -0.60
C GLN A 542 -18.58 -10.41 -1.00
N THR A 543 -19.75 -10.83 -0.49
CA THR A 543 -21.03 -10.16 -0.78
C THR A 543 -21.32 -9.00 0.16
N THR A 544 -20.54 -8.83 1.22
CA THR A 544 -20.73 -7.83 2.27
C THR A 544 -20.81 -6.38 1.74
N LEU A 545 -19.97 -6.02 0.77
CA LEU A 545 -19.95 -4.68 0.17
C LEU A 545 -21.09 -4.48 -0.85
N GLN A 546 -21.49 -5.53 -1.55
CA GLN A 546 -22.58 -5.48 -2.54
C GLN A 546 -23.94 -5.26 -1.87
N GLN A 547 -24.17 -5.92 -0.72
CA GLN A 547 -25.43 -5.80 0.04
C GLN A 547 -25.61 -4.43 0.69
N THR A 548 -24.52 -3.72 0.96
CA THR A 548 -24.55 -2.35 1.51
C THR A 548 -24.62 -1.25 0.43
N ASN A 549 -24.87 -1.61 -0.86
CA ASN A 549 -24.90 -0.67 -2.00
C ASN A 549 -23.63 0.19 -2.15
N ILE A 550 -22.49 -0.26 -1.63
CA ILE A 550 -21.23 0.47 -1.68
C ILE A 550 -20.48 0.09 -2.95
N THR A 551 -20.51 0.96 -3.94
CA THR A 551 -19.64 0.89 -5.12
C THR A 551 -18.31 1.57 -4.81
N ILE A 552 -17.22 0.79 -4.81
CA ILE A 552 -15.86 1.35 -4.69
C ILE A 552 -15.57 2.06 -6.01
N VAL A 553 -15.76 3.37 -6.07
CA VAL A 553 -15.31 4.18 -7.18
C VAL A 553 -13.78 4.27 -7.09
N ASN A 554 -13.08 3.54 -7.96
CA ASN A 554 -11.63 3.68 -8.12
C ASN A 554 -11.34 5.10 -8.62
N VAL A 555 -10.88 5.98 -7.74
CA VAL A 555 -10.46 7.35 -8.04
C VAL A 555 -9.22 7.40 -8.96
N GLY A 556 -8.68 6.25 -9.37
CA GLY A 556 -7.48 6.12 -10.21
C GLY A 556 -7.69 5.66 -11.66
N GLY A 557 -8.93 5.39 -12.10
CA GLY A 557 -9.22 4.78 -13.41
C GLY A 557 -9.82 5.69 -14.48
N GLY A 558 -9.76 6.99 -14.35
CA GLY A 558 -10.41 7.93 -15.27
C GLY A 558 -9.46 8.81 -16.07
N ALA A 559 -8.74 8.26 -17.06
CA ALA A 559 -8.30 9.02 -18.25
C ALA A 559 -7.62 8.07 -19.27
N GLY A 560 -8.40 7.32 -19.99
CA GLY A 560 -7.89 6.44 -21.06
C GLY A 560 -9.01 5.97 -21.97
N GLY A 561 -9.81 6.91 -22.47
CA GLY A 561 -10.83 6.59 -23.45
C GLY A 561 -11.26 7.86 -24.18
N GLY A 562 -10.72 8.08 -25.36
CA GLY A 562 -11.22 9.11 -26.28
C GLY A 562 -10.17 9.60 -27.27
N GLY A 563 -10.26 9.14 -28.51
CA GLY A 563 -9.62 9.82 -29.62
C GLY A 563 -8.84 8.90 -30.56
N GLN A 564 -9.48 8.58 -31.61
CA GLN A 564 -9.16 8.00 -32.92
C GLN A 564 -7.71 8.16 -33.37
#